data_8a06e6635a4d6f550b20f132dfc46aac
#
_entry.id   8a06e6635a4d6f550b20f132dfc46aac
#
_cell.length_a   1.000
_cell.length_b   1.000
_cell.length_c   1.000
_cell.angle_alpha   90.00
_cell.angle_beta   90.00
_cell.angle_gamma   90.00
#
_symmetry.space_group_name_H-M   'P 1'
#
loop_
_entity.id
_entity.type
_entity.pdbx_description
1 polymer ?
#
loop_
_entity_poly.entity_id
_entity_poly.type
_entity_poly.pdbx_seq_one_letter_code
_entity_poly.pdbx_strand_id
1 'polypeptide(L)'
;MSPKNNGGRGQLTLDDYIRNEELLMENMANAFDESINATLEWLRTPQAEEYFKTRGRRLSKFMTESGIRDEWENIIERRATRGADLTEQIYDYARSIGLEDSLREYTPTETMAMNKLCDYNYELIRNVTQDQIAGIRRSLIQDYAEGRNPRRTSIKNELEQIGLEPINGMSPRARAEMIARTESARALDIATLESYKADGITMVSLYGDYNGGKCEECAQYSHPIPINEALEIGVPHPNCRCVWLPETEIQ
;
A
#
# COMPACT_ATOMS: atom_id res chain seq x y z
N MET A 1 -16.78 -14.23 -10.29
CA MET A 1 -17.67 -13.23 -9.64
C MET A 1 -18.43 -12.50 -10.75
N SER A 2 -19.75 -12.35 -10.62
CA SER A 2 -20.56 -11.64 -11.62
C SER A 2 -20.30 -10.14 -11.51
N PRO A 3 -20.20 -9.40 -12.64
CA PRO A 3 -19.98 -7.96 -12.61
C PRO A 3 -21.15 -7.26 -11.90
N LYS A 4 -20.83 -6.47 -10.88
CA LYS A 4 -21.79 -5.61 -10.21
C LYS A 4 -22.27 -4.52 -11.17
N ASN A 5 -23.56 -4.41 -11.33
CA ASN A 5 -24.27 -3.44 -12.14
C ASN A 5 -23.91 -2.01 -11.69
N ASN A 6 -23.16 -1.26 -12.51
CA ASN A 6 -22.76 0.12 -12.23
C ASN A 6 -23.92 1.08 -12.54
N GLY A 7 -24.87 1.20 -11.63
CA GLY A 7 -25.84 2.30 -11.65
C GLY A 7 -25.14 3.62 -11.34
N GLY A 8 -25.12 4.53 -12.32
CA GLY A 8 -24.92 5.97 -12.23
C GLY A 8 -23.83 6.45 -11.24
N ARG A 9 -22.56 6.17 -11.47
CA ARG A 9 -21.49 6.88 -10.78
C ARG A 9 -21.37 8.28 -11.38
N GLY A 10 -21.50 9.32 -10.54
CA GLY A 10 -21.14 10.69 -10.94
C GLY A 10 -19.65 10.74 -11.33
N GLN A 11 -19.28 11.75 -12.12
CA GLN A 11 -17.89 11.97 -12.50
C GLN A 11 -17.03 12.11 -11.24
N LEU A 12 -16.00 11.27 -11.10
CA LEU A 12 -15.06 11.32 -9.99
C LEU A 12 -14.23 12.61 -10.07
N THR A 13 -13.89 13.19 -8.93
CA THR A 13 -13.22 14.49 -8.81
C THR A 13 -11.79 14.32 -8.28
N LEU A 14 -10.98 15.38 -8.40
CA LEU A 14 -9.64 15.41 -7.77
C LEU A 14 -9.74 15.20 -6.24
N ASP A 15 -10.80 15.71 -5.61
CA ASP A 15 -11.02 15.50 -4.18
C ASP A 15 -11.27 14.03 -3.84
N ASP A 16 -11.92 13.27 -4.73
CA ASP A 16 -12.10 11.82 -4.58
C ASP A 16 -10.76 11.09 -4.66
N TYR A 17 -9.86 11.50 -5.57
CA TYR A 17 -8.51 10.94 -5.66
C TYR A 17 -7.69 11.20 -4.39
N ILE A 18 -7.63 12.46 -3.95
CA ILE A 18 -6.90 12.85 -2.73
C ILE A 18 -7.43 12.08 -1.53
N ARG A 19 -8.76 11.98 -1.41
CA ARG A 19 -9.41 11.23 -0.34
C ARG A 19 -9.05 9.74 -0.37
N ASN A 20 -9.00 9.12 -1.54
CA ASN A 20 -8.65 7.71 -1.66
C ASN A 20 -7.17 7.46 -1.35
N GLU A 21 -6.26 8.38 -1.70
CA GLU A 21 -4.85 8.33 -1.29
C GLU A 21 -4.73 8.40 0.26
N GLU A 22 -5.45 9.34 0.89
CA GLU A 22 -5.49 9.46 2.35
C GLU A 22 -6.06 8.19 3.02
N LEU A 23 -7.13 7.63 2.49
CA LEU A 23 -7.72 6.39 2.99
C LEU A 23 -6.78 5.19 2.83
N LEU A 24 -5.99 5.12 1.77
CA LEU A 24 -4.98 4.08 1.57
C LEU A 24 -3.86 4.22 2.61
N MET A 25 -3.40 5.45 2.87
CA MET A 25 -2.42 5.75 3.92
C MET A 25 -2.95 5.34 5.31
N GLU A 26 -4.17 5.74 5.65
CA GLU A 26 -4.81 5.39 6.92
C GLU A 26 -5.02 3.86 7.05
N ASN A 27 -5.40 3.19 5.97
CA ASN A 27 -5.57 1.74 5.98
C ASN A 27 -4.28 1.01 6.36
N MET A 28 -3.14 1.44 5.83
CA MET A 28 -1.84 0.87 6.16
C MET A 28 -1.38 1.23 7.58
N ALA A 29 -1.53 2.50 8.00
CA ALA A 29 -1.19 2.93 9.35
C ALA A 29 -2.02 2.16 10.39
N ASN A 30 -3.31 2.00 10.14
CA ASN A 30 -4.21 1.22 11.00
C ASN A 30 -3.84 -0.27 11.07
N ALA A 31 -3.29 -0.86 10.00
CA ALA A 31 -2.81 -2.25 10.05
C ALA A 31 -1.69 -2.42 11.09
N PHE A 32 -0.79 -1.42 11.19
CA PHE A 32 0.29 -1.43 12.17
C PHE A 32 -0.23 -1.22 13.59
N ASP A 33 -1.08 -0.22 13.79
CA ASP A 33 -1.65 0.09 15.11
C ASP A 33 -2.51 -1.06 15.64
N GLU A 34 -3.32 -1.68 14.82
CA GLU A 34 -4.13 -2.84 15.19
C GLU A 34 -3.27 -4.04 15.57
N SER A 35 -2.19 -4.30 14.83
CA SER A 35 -1.26 -5.39 15.14
C SER A 35 -0.59 -5.19 16.52
N ILE A 36 -0.20 -3.96 16.83
CA ILE A 36 0.35 -3.59 18.14
C ILE A 36 -0.71 -3.73 19.23
N ASN A 37 -1.89 -3.17 19.03
CA ASN A 37 -2.98 -3.19 20.01
C ASN A 37 -3.45 -4.63 20.31
N ALA A 38 -3.65 -5.46 19.30
CA ALA A 38 -4.00 -6.87 19.47
C ALA A 38 -2.94 -7.61 20.30
N THR A 39 -1.65 -7.31 20.07
CA THR A 39 -0.55 -7.88 20.85
C THR A 39 -0.60 -7.43 22.30
N LEU A 40 -0.82 -6.13 22.56
CA LEU A 40 -0.90 -5.58 23.92
C LEU A 40 -2.10 -6.13 24.68
N GLU A 41 -3.24 -6.30 24.02
CA GLU A 41 -4.44 -6.91 24.59
C GLU A 41 -4.18 -8.38 24.92
N TRP A 42 -3.59 -9.14 24.00
CA TRP A 42 -3.23 -10.53 24.25
C TRP A 42 -2.28 -10.67 25.45
N LEU A 43 -1.27 -9.80 25.58
CA LEU A 43 -0.34 -9.78 26.71
C LEU A 43 -1.03 -9.58 28.07
N ARG A 44 -2.24 -9.00 28.09
CA ARG A 44 -3.05 -8.80 29.30
C ARG A 44 -3.89 -10.03 29.68
N THR A 45 -3.99 -11.03 28.80
CA THR A 45 -4.81 -12.22 29.04
C THR A 45 -4.21 -13.11 30.14
N PRO A 46 -5.05 -13.86 30.85
CA PRO A 46 -4.57 -14.86 31.83
C PRO A 46 -3.67 -15.94 31.20
N GLN A 47 -3.93 -16.30 29.95
CA GLN A 47 -3.14 -17.28 29.20
C GLN A 47 -1.69 -16.78 28.99
N ALA A 48 -1.53 -15.53 28.57
CA ALA A 48 -0.21 -14.92 28.45
C ALA A 48 0.47 -14.82 29.81
N GLU A 49 -0.29 -14.51 30.89
CA GLU A 49 0.24 -14.44 32.24
C GLU A 49 0.78 -15.79 32.71
N GLU A 50 0.03 -16.84 32.56
CA GLU A 50 0.44 -18.18 32.96
C GLU A 50 1.66 -18.65 32.16
N TYR A 51 1.67 -18.36 30.87
CA TYR A 51 2.81 -18.67 30.01
C TYR A 51 4.10 -18.05 30.51
N PHE A 52 4.11 -16.74 30.79
CA PHE A 52 5.30 -16.04 31.30
C PHE A 52 5.69 -16.43 32.73
N LYS A 53 4.76 -16.99 33.51
CA LYS A 53 5.05 -17.55 34.84
C LYS A 53 5.73 -18.92 34.78
N THR A 54 5.30 -19.78 33.86
CA THR A 54 5.75 -21.17 33.77
C THR A 54 7.07 -21.36 33.04
N ARG A 55 7.74 -20.27 32.58
CA ARG A 55 8.96 -20.31 31.76
C ARG A 55 8.81 -21.24 30.53
N GLY A 56 7.71 -21.09 29.82
CA GLY A 56 7.37 -21.92 28.66
C GLY A 56 8.48 -22.00 27.61
N ARG A 57 8.97 -23.20 27.35
CA ARG A 57 10.10 -23.47 26.46
C ARG A 57 9.80 -23.24 24.96
N ARG A 58 8.58 -22.82 24.59
CA ARG A 58 8.15 -22.70 23.19
C ARG A 58 7.20 -21.53 22.97
N LEU A 59 7.72 -20.29 23.14
CA LEU A 59 6.93 -19.08 22.91
C LEU A 59 6.25 -19.05 21.53
N SER A 60 6.94 -19.47 20.48
CA SER A 60 6.37 -19.51 19.13
C SER A 60 5.18 -20.46 19.03
N LYS A 61 5.22 -21.62 19.67
CA LYS A 61 4.12 -22.57 19.71
C LYS A 61 2.93 -22.03 20.50
N PHE A 62 3.20 -21.42 21.65
CA PHE A 62 2.17 -20.83 22.49
C PHE A 62 1.44 -19.67 21.78
N MET A 63 2.17 -18.78 21.10
CA MET A 63 1.58 -17.69 20.33
C MET A 63 0.69 -18.23 19.19
N THR A 64 1.00 -19.41 18.67
CA THR A 64 0.17 -20.10 17.67
C THR A 64 -1.10 -20.67 18.28
N GLU A 65 -1.03 -21.20 19.52
CA GLU A 65 -2.14 -21.85 20.21
C GLU A 65 -3.04 -20.86 20.98
N SER A 66 -2.62 -19.63 21.18
CA SER A 66 -3.31 -18.63 22.02
C SER A 66 -4.33 -17.74 21.32
N GLY A 67 -4.57 -17.96 20.04
CA GLY A 67 -5.51 -17.15 19.25
C GLY A 67 -4.96 -15.82 18.72
N ILE A 68 -3.79 -15.35 19.21
CA ILE A 68 -3.20 -14.10 18.71
C ILE A 68 -2.79 -14.20 17.23
N ARG A 69 -2.41 -15.38 16.79
CA ARG A 69 -2.09 -15.62 15.38
C ARG A 69 -3.30 -15.39 14.49
N ASP A 70 -4.44 -15.92 14.87
CA ASP A 70 -5.68 -15.80 14.10
C ASP A 70 -6.12 -14.34 14.01
N GLU A 71 -5.94 -13.55 15.09
CA GLU A 71 -6.20 -12.12 15.09
C GLU A 71 -5.27 -11.37 14.16
N TRP A 72 -3.97 -11.69 14.16
CA TRP A 72 -3.02 -11.10 13.22
C TRP A 72 -3.35 -11.45 11.75
N GLU A 73 -3.72 -12.70 11.48
CA GLU A 73 -4.12 -13.12 10.13
C GLU A 73 -5.39 -12.39 9.68
N ASN A 74 -6.36 -12.19 10.57
CA ASN A 74 -7.56 -11.39 10.28
C ASN A 74 -7.26 -9.92 9.98
N ILE A 75 -6.33 -9.31 10.71
CA ILE A 75 -5.88 -7.93 10.46
C ILE A 75 -5.23 -7.84 9.07
N ILE A 76 -4.31 -8.75 8.75
CA ILE A 76 -3.61 -8.80 7.47
C ILE A 76 -4.62 -8.87 6.32
N GLU A 77 -5.52 -9.84 6.36
CA GLU A 77 -6.49 -10.11 5.30
C GLU A 77 -7.45 -8.93 5.09
N ARG A 78 -8.04 -8.41 6.17
CA ARG A 78 -8.96 -7.28 6.10
C ARG A 78 -8.29 -6.03 5.54
N ARG A 79 -7.06 -5.75 5.93
CA ARG A 79 -6.33 -4.56 5.49
C ARG A 79 -5.82 -4.68 4.07
N ALA A 80 -5.37 -5.86 3.66
CA ALA A 80 -4.96 -6.13 2.29
C ALA A 80 -6.16 -6.02 1.31
N THR A 81 -7.29 -6.62 1.66
CA THR A 81 -8.54 -6.52 0.86
C THR A 81 -8.98 -5.06 0.73
N ARG A 82 -8.98 -4.30 1.84
CA ARG A 82 -9.34 -2.87 1.80
C ARG A 82 -8.40 -2.04 0.93
N GLY A 83 -7.10 -2.36 0.94
CA GLY A 83 -6.13 -1.69 0.08
C GLY A 83 -6.36 -1.94 -1.41
N ALA A 84 -6.70 -3.16 -1.79
CA ALA A 84 -7.07 -3.50 -3.17
C ALA A 84 -8.32 -2.74 -3.62
N ASP A 85 -9.36 -2.66 -2.78
CA ASP A 85 -10.59 -1.89 -3.07
C ASP A 85 -10.30 -0.38 -3.30
N LEU A 86 -9.40 0.20 -2.50
CA LEU A 86 -9.01 1.60 -2.64
C LEU A 86 -8.19 1.83 -3.91
N THR A 87 -7.35 0.88 -4.29
CA THR A 87 -6.60 0.91 -5.55
C THR A 87 -7.52 0.90 -6.77
N GLU A 88 -8.56 0.08 -6.75
CA GLU A 88 -9.59 0.08 -7.80
C GLU A 88 -10.25 1.47 -7.93
N GLN A 89 -10.59 2.12 -6.81
CA GLN A 89 -11.20 3.44 -6.82
C GLN A 89 -10.25 4.53 -7.37
N ILE A 90 -8.97 4.44 -7.06
CA ILE A 90 -7.94 5.36 -7.60
C ILE A 90 -7.79 5.16 -9.11
N TYR A 91 -7.78 3.91 -9.56
CA TYR A 91 -7.72 3.57 -10.98
C TYR A 91 -8.94 4.08 -11.75
N ASP A 92 -10.14 3.91 -11.20
CA ASP A 92 -11.40 4.43 -11.75
C ASP A 92 -11.35 5.96 -11.93
N TYR A 93 -10.83 6.67 -10.93
CA TYR A 93 -10.64 8.12 -11.02
C TYR A 93 -9.66 8.50 -12.14
N ALA A 94 -8.48 7.88 -12.16
CA ALA A 94 -7.44 8.17 -13.15
C ALA A 94 -7.96 8.01 -14.59
N ARG A 95 -8.72 6.94 -14.82
CA ARG A 95 -9.36 6.69 -16.10
C ARG A 95 -10.38 7.78 -16.44
N SER A 96 -11.13 8.30 -15.46
CA SER A 96 -12.18 9.31 -15.68
C SER A 96 -11.64 10.67 -16.15
N ILE A 97 -10.38 11.00 -15.83
CA ILE A 97 -9.76 12.27 -16.25
C ILE A 97 -9.05 12.20 -17.61
N GLY A 98 -8.69 11.00 -18.06
CA GLY A 98 -7.95 10.80 -19.33
C GLY A 98 -8.84 10.70 -20.57
N LEU A 99 -10.17 10.62 -20.44
CA LEU A 99 -11.08 10.33 -21.55
C LEU A 99 -12.26 11.29 -21.59
N GLU A 100 -12.53 11.85 -22.77
CA GLU A 100 -13.79 12.57 -23.05
C GLU A 100 -15.02 11.67 -22.87
N ASP A 101 -14.86 10.34 -23.02
CA ASP A 101 -15.91 9.34 -22.86
C ASP A 101 -15.68 8.44 -21.65
N SER A 102 -15.70 9.06 -20.45
CA SER A 102 -15.52 8.39 -19.17
C SER A 102 -16.62 7.34 -18.85
N LEU A 103 -17.66 7.24 -19.67
CA LEU A 103 -18.78 6.30 -19.52
C LEU A 103 -18.60 5.01 -20.32
N ARG A 104 -17.55 4.90 -21.16
CA ARG A 104 -17.31 3.65 -21.89
C ARG A 104 -16.96 2.50 -20.93
N GLU A 105 -17.34 1.30 -21.27
CA GLU A 105 -16.93 0.11 -20.54
C GLU A 105 -15.41 -0.09 -20.60
N TYR A 106 -14.86 -0.73 -19.58
CA TYR A 106 -13.45 -1.14 -19.56
C TYR A 106 -13.12 -2.03 -20.75
N THR A 107 -12.03 -1.74 -21.43
CA THR A 107 -11.45 -2.69 -22.37
C THR A 107 -10.89 -3.89 -21.61
N PRO A 108 -10.74 -5.06 -22.26
CA PRO A 108 -10.08 -6.21 -21.63
C PRO A 108 -8.68 -5.90 -21.09
N THR A 109 -7.92 -5.02 -21.77
CA THR A 109 -6.57 -4.62 -21.35
C THR A 109 -6.61 -3.77 -20.08
N GLU A 110 -7.50 -2.78 -20.01
CA GLU A 110 -7.70 -1.96 -18.81
C GLU A 110 -8.15 -2.82 -17.61
N THR A 111 -9.07 -3.74 -17.84
CA THR A 111 -9.51 -4.69 -16.80
C THR A 111 -8.34 -5.54 -16.28
N MET A 112 -7.48 -6.02 -17.17
CA MET A 112 -6.28 -6.77 -16.77
C MET A 112 -5.28 -5.92 -15.99
N ALA A 113 -5.06 -4.67 -16.42
CA ALA A 113 -4.15 -3.74 -15.73
C ALA A 113 -4.67 -3.42 -14.32
N MET A 114 -5.94 -3.09 -14.19
CA MET A 114 -6.58 -2.84 -12.90
C MET A 114 -6.48 -4.06 -11.97
N ASN A 115 -6.83 -5.25 -12.44
CA ASN A 115 -6.75 -6.46 -11.62
C ASN A 115 -5.32 -6.73 -11.14
N LYS A 116 -4.31 -6.57 -12.00
CA LYS A 116 -2.90 -6.73 -11.61
C LYS A 116 -2.46 -5.73 -10.54
N LEU A 117 -2.93 -4.48 -10.63
CA LEU A 117 -2.66 -3.47 -9.61
C LEU A 117 -3.31 -3.79 -8.28
N CYS A 118 -4.57 -4.23 -8.29
CA CYS A 118 -5.29 -4.63 -7.10
C CYS A 118 -4.61 -5.83 -6.41
N ASP A 119 -4.23 -6.85 -7.20
CA ASP A 119 -3.51 -8.02 -6.70
C ASP A 119 -2.13 -7.62 -6.13
N TYR A 120 -1.39 -6.75 -6.82
CA TYR A 120 -0.10 -6.26 -6.36
C TYR A 120 -0.22 -5.50 -5.04
N ASN A 121 -1.17 -4.58 -4.90
CA ASN A 121 -1.36 -3.83 -3.68
C ASN A 121 -1.90 -4.68 -2.52
N TYR A 122 -2.75 -5.67 -2.82
CA TYR A 122 -3.14 -6.66 -1.84
C TYR A 122 -1.92 -7.37 -1.25
N GLU A 123 -1.04 -7.92 -2.10
CA GLU A 123 0.16 -8.63 -1.66
C GLU A 123 1.17 -7.70 -0.96
N LEU A 124 1.30 -6.45 -1.43
CA LEU A 124 2.18 -5.46 -0.80
C LEU A 124 1.74 -5.17 0.64
N ILE A 125 0.48 -4.84 0.86
CA ILE A 125 -0.06 -4.53 2.19
C ILE A 125 0.00 -5.75 3.09
N ARG A 126 -0.31 -6.92 2.56
CA ARG A 126 -0.17 -8.20 3.25
C ARG A 126 1.24 -8.43 3.74
N ASN A 127 2.24 -8.32 2.85
CA ASN A 127 3.64 -8.56 3.16
C ASN A 127 4.19 -7.54 4.17
N VAL A 128 3.88 -6.24 4.00
CA VAL A 128 4.30 -5.19 4.93
C VAL A 128 3.71 -5.42 6.33
N THR A 129 2.46 -5.84 6.43
CA THR A 129 1.82 -6.14 7.71
C THR A 129 2.39 -7.42 8.33
N GLN A 130 2.70 -8.45 7.53
CA GLN A 130 3.38 -9.66 8.00
C GLN A 130 4.78 -9.38 8.54
N ASP A 131 5.54 -8.51 7.89
CA ASP A 131 6.87 -8.09 8.34
C ASP A 131 6.81 -7.36 9.69
N GLN A 132 5.81 -6.50 9.87
CA GLN A 132 5.55 -5.83 11.14
C GLN A 132 5.25 -6.85 12.25
N ILE A 133 4.36 -7.79 12.02
CA ILE A 133 4.02 -8.85 12.97
C ILE A 133 5.23 -9.74 13.27
N ALA A 134 6.05 -10.05 12.28
CA ALA A 134 7.30 -10.78 12.49
C ALA A 134 8.29 -10.00 13.38
N GLY A 135 8.35 -8.68 13.23
CA GLY A 135 9.09 -7.79 14.11
C GLY A 135 8.59 -7.85 15.56
N ILE A 136 7.28 -7.71 15.76
CA ILE A 136 6.61 -7.84 17.07
C ILE A 136 6.99 -9.17 17.73
N ARG A 137 6.86 -10.27 17.00
CA ARG A 137 7.22 -11.60 17.51
C ARG A 137 8.68 -11.70 17.92
N ARG A 138 9.62 -11.15 17.13
CA ARG A 138 11.05 -11.16 17.46
C ARG A 138 11.32 -10.40 18.75
N SER A 139 10.75 -9.20 18.92
CA SER A 139 10.89 -8.41 20.14
C SER A 139 10.39 -9.16 21.38
N LEU A 140 9.22 -9.77 21.32
CA LEU A 140 8.67 -10.57 22.43
C LEU A 140 9.57 -11.77 22.80
N ILE A 141 10.13 -12.45 21.80
CA ILE A 141 11.05 -13.58 22.00
C ILE A 141 12.36 -13.10 22.65
N GLN A 142 12.89 -11.97 22.20
CA GLN A 142 14.11 -11.39 22.73
C GLN A 142 13.93 -10.96 24.18
N ASP A 143 12.87 -10.23 24.51
CA ASP A 143 12.55 -9.83 25.88
C ASP A 143 12.49 -11.02 26.83
N TYR A 144 11.82 -12.07 26.37
CA TYR A 144 11.75 -13.30 27.16
C TYR A 144 13.12 -13.97 27.35
N ALA A 145 13.94 -14.04 26.30
CA ALA A 145 15.28 -14.63 26.35
C ALA A 145 16.21 -13.85 27.32
N GLU A 146 16.05 -12.53 27.39
CA GLU A 146 16.80 -11.64 28.30
C GLU A 146 16.22 -11.58 29.71
N GLY A 147 15.19 -12.39 29.99
CA GLY A 147 14.54 -12.43 31.31
C GLY A 147 13.64 -11.23 31.61
N ARG A 148 13.40 -10.37 30.63
CA ARG A 148 12.41 -9.30 30.74
C ARG A 148 11.00 -9.89 30.60
N ASN A 149 10.06 -9.35 31.37
CA ASN A 149 8.66 -9.75 31.24
C ASN A 149 7.92 -8.71 30.39
N PRO A 150 7.52 -9.03 29.17
CA PRO A 150 6.85 -8.10 28.26
C PRO A 150 5.58 -7.45 28.84
N ARG A 151 4.95 -8.09 29.82
CA ARG A 151 3.77 -7.54 30.52
C ARG A 151 4.10 -6.43 31.52
N ARG A 152 5.34 -6.36 32.00
CA ARG A 152 5.81 -5.41 33.03
C ARG A 152 6.64 -4.28 32.45
N THR A 153 7.24 -4.47 31.28
CA THR A 153 8.04 -3.48 30.58
C THR A 153 7.10 -2.56 29.79
N SER A 154 7.49 -1.32 29.55
CA SER A 154 6.77 -0.43 28.63
C SER A 154 7.02 -0.84 27.17
N ILE A 155 6.62 -2.06 26.84
CA ILE A 155 6.83 -2.68 25.53
C ILE A 155 6.11 -1.89 24.41
N LYS A 156 5.09 -1.07 24.75
CA LYS A 156 4.36 -0.28 23.77
C LYS A 156 5.31 0.57 22.92
N ASN A 157 6.23 1.29 23.54
CA ASN A 157 7.20 2.12 22.83
C ASN A 157 8.15 1.30 21.97
N GLU A 158 8.54 0.09 22.41
CA GLU A 158 9.36 -0.83 21.62
C GLU A 158 8.59 -1.37 20.45
N LEU A 159 7.32 -1.75 20.63
CA LEU A 159 6.46 -2.23 19.55
C LEU A 159 6.14 -1.13 18.53
N GLU A 160 5.97 0.10 18.96
CA GLU A 160 5.78 1.26 18.08
C GLU A 160 7.04 1.57 17.23
N GLN A 161 8.21 1.15 17.70
CA GLN A 161 9.47 1.28 16.98
C GLN A 161 9.76 0.09 16.05
N ILE A 162 9.07 -1.02 16.20
CA ILE A 162 9.17 -2.19 15.31
C ILE A 162 8.55 -1.86 13.95
N GLY A 163 9.24 -1.43 13.07
CA GLY A 163 8.83 -0.94 11.75
C GLY A 163 9.62 0.29 11.37
N LEU A 164 10.40 0.80 12.34
CA LEU A 164 11.37 1.86 12.11
C LEU A 164 12.69 1.30 11.54
N GLU A 165 12.97 0.02 11.73
CA GLU A 165 14.14 -0.65 11.19
C GLU A 165 13.73 -1.57 10.03
N PRO A 166 14.46 -1.57 8.93
CA PRO A 166 15.63 -0.77 8.58
C PRO A 166 15.49 0.01 7.27
N ILE A 167 14.35 0.57 6.94
CA ILE A 167 14.24 1.41 5.75
C ILE A 167 14.45 2.87 6.17
N ASN A 168 15.72 3.28 6.25
CA ASN A 168 16.15 4.69 6.38
C ASN A 168 15.60 5.46 7.60
N GLY A 169 15.26 4.81 8.72
CA GLY A 169 14.80 5.48 9.94
C GLY A 169 13.39 6.09 9.84
N MET A 170 12.58 5.66 8.88
CA MET A 170 11.21 6.14 8.74
C MET A 170 10.30 5.58 9.84
N SER A 171 9.41 6.42 10.38
CA SER A 171 8.34 5.95 11.25
C SER A 171 7.34 5.05 10.48
N PRO A 172 6.60 4.16 11.15
CA PRO A 172 5.56 3.35 10.49
C PRO A 172 4.57 4.21 9.72
N ARG A 173 4.17 5.36 10.27
CA ARG A 173 3.28 6.31 9.59
C ARG A 173 3.91 6.93 8.35
N ALA A 174 5.18 7.36 8.41
CA ALA A 174 5.88 7.90 7.24
C ALA A 174 6.08 6.84 6.16
N ARG A 175 6.32 5.58 6.54
CA ARG A 175 6.38 4.45 5.61
C ARG A 175 5.02 4.19 4.95
N ALA A 176 3.93 4.18 5.72
CA ALA A 176 2.58 4.03 5.19
C ALA A 176 2.23 5.15 4.21
N GLU A 177 2.57 6.40 4.55
CA GLU A 177 2.38 7.57 3.67
C GLU A 177 3.18 7.44 2.37
N MET A 178 4.46 7.06 2.45
CA MET A 178 5.30 6.85 1.27
C MET A 178 4.74 5.76 0.34
N ILE A 179 4.31 4.64 0.91
CA ILE A 179 3.73 3.53 0.12
C ILE A 179 2.41 3.98 -0.51
N ALA A 180 1.50 4.57 0.25
CA ALA A 180 0.21 5.02 -0.25
C ALA A 180 0.38 6.01 -1.42
N ARG A 181 1.26 7.00 -1.28
CA ARG A 181 1.57 7.97 -2.35
C ARG A 181 2.16 7.31 -3.59
N THR A 182 3.10 6.38 -3.41
CA THR A 182 3.74 5.70 -4.52
C THR A 182 2.76 4.82 -5.29
N GLU A 183 1.92 4.08 -4.57
CA GLU A 183 0.96 3.17 -5.19
C GLU A 183 -0.24 3.91 -5.80
N SER A 184 -0.65 5.04 -5.22
CA SER A 184 -1.64 5.93 -5.83
C SER A 184 -1.12 6.55 -7.13
N ALA A 185 0.13 7.02 -7.14
CA ALA A 185 0.77 7.51 -8.36
C ALA A 185 0.90 6.40 -9.42
N ARG A 186 1.27 5.18 -9.02
CA ARG A 186 1.35 4.02 -9.92
C ARG A 186 0.01 3.70 -10.56
N ALA A 187 -1.07 3.70 -9.78
CA ALA A 187 -2.41 3.45 -10.29
C ALA A 187 -2.83 4.53 -11.29
N LEU A 188 -2.53 5.80 -10.98
CA LEU A 188 -2.79 6.94 -11.86
C LEU A 188 -2.02 6.81 -13.18
N ASP A 189 -0.72 6.56 -13.12
CA ASP A 189 0.15 6.49 -14.29
C ASP A 189 -0.25 5.33 -15.22
N ILE A 190 -0.48 4.14 -14.68
CA ILE A 190 -0.88 2.98 -15.48
C ILE A 190 -2.24 3.21 -16.13
N ALA A 191 -3.23 3.75 -15.40
CA ALA A 191 -4.55 4.03 -15.97
C ALA A 191 -4.46 5.07 -17.09
N THR A 192 -3.67 6.12 -16.89
CA THR A 192 -3.47 7.19 -17.89
C THR A 192 -2.76 6.66 -19.13
N LEU A 193 -1.67 5.89 -18.98
CA LEU A 193 -0.93 5.32 -20.10
C LEU A 193 -1.75 4.30 -20.90
N GLU A 194 -2.52 3.43 -20.22
CA GLU A 194 -3.42 2.49 -20.91
C GLU A 194 -4.54 3.22 -21.66
N SER A 195 -5.05 4.33 -21.11
CA SER A 195 -6.00 5.20 -21.78
C SER A 195 -5.41 5.83 -23.04
N TYR A 196 -4.22 6.43 -22.94
CA TYR A 196 -3.50 7.01 -24.08
C TYR A 196 -3.25 5.96 -25.17
N LYS A 197 -2.86 4.76 -24.79
CA LYS A 197 -2.65 3.66 -25.73
C LYS A 197 -3.93 3.24 -26.42
N ALA A 198 -5.08 3.22 -25.73
CA ALA A 198 -6.38 2.95 -26.30
C ALA A 198 -6.79 4.03 -27.30
N ASP A 199 -6.38 5.28 -27.10
CA ASP A 199 -6.60 6.42 -28.00
C ASP A 199 -5.57 6.50 -29.16
N GLY A 200 -4.68 5.52 -29.26
CA GLY A 200 -3.70 5.42 -30.36
C GLY A 200 -2.44 6.27 -30.13
N ILE A 201 -2.23 6.84 -28.96
CA ILE A 201 -0.98 7.52 -28.62
C ILE A 201 0.15 6.49 -28.50
N THR A 202 1.26 6.77 -29.17
CA THR A 202 2.42 5.86 -29.24
C THR A 202 3.63 6.35 -28.46
N MET A 203 3.73 7.66 -28.21
CA MET A 203 4.85 8.30 -27.56
C MET A 203 4.36 9.17 -26.39
N VAL A 204 5.11 9.15 -25.30
CA VAL A 204 4.84 9.93 -24.08
C VAL A 204 6.13 10.47 -23.48
N SER A 205 6.05 11.53 -22.69
CA SER A 205 7.16 12.01 -21.88
C SER A 205 6.74 12.23 -20.43
N LEU A 206 7.67 12.09 -19.51
CA LEU A 206 7.43 12.32 -18.10
C LEU A 206 7.57 13.81 -17.76
N TYR A 207 6.49 14.39 -17.27
CA TYR A 207 6.45 15.80 -16.87
C TYR A 207 6.34 15.93 -15.36
N GLY A 208 7.12 16.86 -14.78
CA GLY A 208 7.04 17.24 -13.37
C GLY A 208 7.61 18.64 -13.20
N ASP A 209 6.82 19.50 -12.59
CA ASP A 209 7.23 20.85 -12.21
C ASP A 209 6.92 21.02 -10.72
N TYR A 210 7.83 20.53 -9.92
CA TYR A 210 7.76 20.76 -8.48
C TYR A 210 8.78 21.82 -8.11
N ASN A 211 8.41 22.83 -7.36
CA ASN A 211 9.15 23.97 -6.81
C ASN A 211 10.65 23.73 -6.52
N GLY A 212 11.42 23.33 -7.50
CA GLY A 212 12.83 22.96 -7.38
C GLY A 212 13.40 22.15 -8.54
N GLY A 213 12.59 21.85 -9.55
CA GLY A 213 13.02 21.10 -10.73
C GLY A 213 12.79 19.59 -10.61
N LYS A 214 12.91 18.90 -11.73
CA LYS A 214 12.82 17.44 -11.82
C LYS A 214 13.97 16.80 -11.04
N CYS A 215 13.71 15.71 -10.32
CA CYS A 215 14.80 14.90 -9.78
C CYS A 215 15.56 14.22 -10.93
N GLU A 216 16.80 13.81 -10.67
CA GLU A 216 17.68 13.20 -11.69
C GLU A 216 17.06 11.91 -12.27
N GLU A 217 16.37 11.10 -11.44
CA GLU A 217 15.70 9.89 -11.87
C GLU A 217 14.55 10.17 -12.84
N CYS A 218 13.73 11.19 -12.59
CA CYS A 218 12.64 11.58 -13.48
C CYS A 218 13.11 12.31 -14.72
N ALA A 219 14.22 13.07 -14.63
CA ALA A 219 14.74 13.87 -15.73
C ALA A 219 15.15 13.02 -16.95
N GLN A 220 15.59 11.77 -16.72
CA GLN A 220 15.96 10.86 -17.80
C GLN A 220 14.79 10.46 -18.71
N TYR A 221 13.53 10.63 -18.27
CA TYR A 221 12.32 10.33 -19.03
C TYR A 221 11.57 11.59 -19.51
N SER A 222 12.24 12.75 -19.51
CA SER A 222 11.64 14.01 -19.95
C SER A 222 11.68 14.24 -21.46
N HIS A 223 12.05 13.23 -22.23
CA HIS A 223 12.01 13.18 -23.68
C HIS A 223 11.00 12.14 -24.15
N PRO A 224 10.53 12.21 -25.41
CA PRO A 224 9.60 11.22 -25.93
C PRO A 224 10.16 9.80 -25.87
N ILE A 225 9.41 8.89 -25.24
CA ILE A 225 9.67 7.44 -25.22
C ILE A 225 8.43 6.67 -25.67
N PRO A 226 8.59 5.42 -26.15
CA PRO A 226 7.46 4.58 -26.50
C PRO A 226 6.54 4.33 -25.29
N ILE A 227 5.24 4.39 -25.50
CA ILE A 227 4.25 4.18 -24.42
C ILE A 227 4.39 2.82 -23.72
N ASN A 228 4.79 1.78 -24.46
CA ASN A 228 5.03 0.47 -23.84
C ASN A 228 6.23 0.49 -22.87
N GLU A 229 7.27 1.27 -23.16
CA GLU A 229 8.41 1.48 -22.28
C GLU A 229 7.96 2.26 -21.03
N ALA A 230 7.16 3.31 -21.19
CA ALA A 230 6.58 4.05 -20.08
C ALA A 230 5.72 3.17 -19.15
N LEU A 231 4.96 2.23 -19.71
CA LEU A 231 4.18 1.25 -18.92
C LEU A 231 5.06 0.28 -18.12
N GLU A 232 6.25 -0.06 -18.63
CA GLU A 232 7.21 -0.89 -17.90
C GLU A 232 7.90 -0.11 -16.76
N ILE A 233 8.18 1.18 -16.98
CA ILE A 233 8.76 2.08 -15.97
C ILE A 233 7.74 2.40 -14.87
N GLY A 234 6.51 2.76 -15.25
CA GLY A 234 5.46 3.22 -14.33
C GLY A 234 5.92 4.43 -13.51
N VAL A 235 6.01 4.28 -12.19
CA VAL A 235 6.51 5.30 -11.25
C VAL A 235 8.01 5.13 -11.06
N PRO A 236 8.87 6.08 -11.49
CA PRO A 236 10.33 5.91 -11.48
C PRO A 236 10.96 5.72 -10.09
N HIS A 237 10.37 6.33 -9.05
CA HIS A 237 10.90 6.24 -7.68
C HIS A 237 9.80 6.45 -6.63
N PRO A 238 10.01 6.03 -5.37
CA PRO A 238 9.06 6.30 -4.28
C PRO A 238 8.77 7.81 -4.12
N ASN A 239 7.52 8.14 -3.79
CA ASN A 239 7.01 9.51 -3.68
C ASN A 239 7.07 10.35 -4.97
N CYS A 240 7.23 9.74 -6.14
CA CYS A 240 7.17 10.47 -7.40
C CYS A 240 5.81 11.16 -7.56
N ARG A 241 5.83 12.38 -8.10
CA ARG A 241 4.64 13.19 -8.41
C ARG A 241 4.62 13.64 -9.87
N CYS A 242 5.54 13.13 -10.68
CA CYS A 242 5.56 13.37 -12.11
C CYS A 242 4.40 12.64 -12.78
N VAL A 243 3.96 13.14 -13.92
CA VAL A 243 2.87 12.57 -14.71
C VAL A 243 3.33 12.31 -16.14
N TRP A 244 2.84 11.25 -16.75
CA TRP A 244 3.06 10.98 -18.15
C TRP A 244 2.13 11.84 -19.01
N LEU A 245 2.67 12.56 -19.98
CA LEU A 245 1.93 13.36 -20.93
C LEU A 245 2.10 12.78 -22.35
N PRO A 246 1.05 12.82 -23.17
CA PRO A 246 1.10 12.34 -24.54
C PRO A 246 1.92 13.30 -25.39
N GLU A 247 2.78 12.76 -26.24
CA GLU A 247 3.41 13.51 -27.31
C GLU A 247 2.48 13.51 -28.52
N THR A 248 1.79 14.62 -28.71
CA THR A 248 0.98 14.83 -29.91
C THR A 248 1.85 15.51 -30.96
N GLU A 249 2.06 14.87 -32.11
CA GLU A 249 2.60 15.58 -33.25
C GLU A 249 1.63 16.72 -33.60
N ILE A 250 2.07 17.95 -33.39
CA ILE A 250 1.35 19.12 -33.91
C ILE A 250 1.49 19.04 -35.44
N GLN A 251 0.45 18.50 -36.11
CA GLN A 251 0.33 18.54 -37.56
C GLN A 251 -0.01 19.95 -38.04
#